data_44c269e0c80d0fb9a32d4953452c56f9
#
_entry.id   44c269e0c80d0fb9a32d4953452c56f9
#
_cell.length_a   1.000
_cell.length_b   1.000
_cell.length_c   1.000
_cell.angle_alpha   90.00
_cell.angle_beta   90.00
_cell.angle_gamma   90.00
#
_symmetry.space_group_name_H-M   'P 1'
#
loop_
_entity.id
_entity.type
_entity.pdbx_description
1 polymer ?
#
loop_
_entity_poly.entity_id
_entity_poly.type
_entity_poly.pdbx_seq_one_letter_code
_entity_poly.pdbx_strand_id
1 'polypeptide(L)'
;MGFEFRILSNIQNSTPNAQYYIDPLPRGHCHVVTSSAPSEAPIIPLSEALKQTARVTVLGSGAWGTALARLALTNGNQVQIWSRRGPSDLATAVADADIVVSAISMKGVAALANQLQTAQLKPATILVTATKGLDPETTRTPSKIFSDTFPENPIVVLSGPNLSKEIEAGLPAATVVASTDVEALTRVQQVYSSEIFRIYTSPDPVGAELGGTLKNVVAIAVGVCDGLKLGSNAKAALITRAIPEMLRVGVHMGAQVETFYGLSGLGDLLATCDGTLSRNYRVGYGLAQGKKLDQILDELGSTAEGVN
;
A
#
# COMPACT_ATOMS: atom_id res chain seq x y z
N MET A 1 34.87 3.31 -16.63
CA MET A 1 34.63 1.96 -16.12
C MET A 1 33.33 1.49 -16.72
N GLY A 2 33.41 0.66 -17.76
CA GLY A 2 32.24 0.14 -18.45
C GLY A 2 31.73 -1.13 -17.76
N PHE A 3 30.45 -1.15 -17.46
CA PHE A 3 29.78 -2.38 -17.05
C PHE A 3 29.24 -3.07 -18.32
N GLU A 4 29.81 -4.23 -18.68
CA GLU A 4 29.26 -5.11 -19.70
C GLU A 4 28.24 -6.07 -19.05
N PHE A 5 26.97 -5.93 -19.40
CA PHE A 5 25.95 -6.93 -19.09
C PHE A 5 25.92 -7.99 -20.22
N ARG A 6 26.41 -9.18 -19.96
CA ARG A 6 26.15 -10.35 -20.81
C ARG A 6 24.93 -11.09 -20.30
N ILE A 7 23.82 -10.97 -21.02
CA ILE A 7 22.67 -11.84 -20.85
C ILE A 7 22.97 -13.16 -21.54
N LEU A 8 23.23 -14.20 -20.75
CA LEU A 8 23.37 -15.58 -21.31
C LEU A 8 21.98 -16.10 -21.69
N SER A 9 21.74 -16.23 -22.98
CA SER A 9 20.62 -16.95 -23.56
C SER A 9 20.87 -18.47 -23.42
N ASN A 10 20.40 -19.06 -22.34
CA ASN A 10 20.13 -20.48 -22.20
C ASN A 10 19.27 -20.74 -20.95
N ILE A 11 17.99 -20.40 -21.05
CA ILE A 11 16.97 -20.88 -20.12
C ILE A 11 16.08 -21.87 -20.87
N GLN A 12 16.59 -23.07 -21.08
CA GLN A 12 15.78 -24.26 -21.31
C GLN A 12 16.30 -25.32 -20.33
N ASN A 13 15.43 -25.73 -19.40
CA ASN A 13 15.63 -26.72 -18.35
C ASN A 13 16.21 -26.17 -17.02
N SER A 14 15.48 -25.40 -16.29
CA SER A 14 15.69 -25.19 -14.85
C SER A 14 14.42 -25.49 -14.07
N THR A 15 14.55 -26.36 -13.09
CA THR A 15 13.54 -26.68 -12.06
C THR A 15 13.14 -25.41 -11.26
N PRO A 16 11.89 -25.33 -10.71
CA PRO A 16 11.30 -24.09 -10.22
C PRO A 16 11.81 -23.55 -8.88
N ASN A 17 12.98 -23.95 -8.36
CA ASN A 17 13.42 -23.58 -7.00
C ASN A 17 14.90 -23.19 -6.88
N ALA A 18 15.45 -22.42 -7.82
CA ALA A 18 16.80 -21.88 -7.66
C ALA A 18 16.72 -20.44 -7.07
N GLN A 19 17.14 -20.27 -5.81
CA GLN A 19 17.47 -18.95 -5.24
C GLN A 19 18.88 -18.56 -5.70
N TYR A 20 19.00 -17.39 -6.34
CA TYR A 20 20.27 -16.84 -6.78
C TYR A 20 20.79 -15.84 -5.73
N TYR A 21 21.98 -16.11 -5.18
CA TYR A 21 22.76 -15.16 -4.38
C TYR A 21 23.88 -14.59 -5.25
N ILE A 22 24.06 -13.28 -5.22
CA ILE A 22 25.18 -12.60 -5.89
C ILE A 22 26.11 -12.09 -4.79
N ASP A 23 27.29 -12.69 -4.69
CA ASP A 23 28.35 -12.25 -3.78
C ASP A 23 29.37 -11.43 -4.59
N PRO A 24 29.72 -10.20 -4.18
CA PRO A 24 30.71 -9.39 -4.90
C PRO A 24 32.13 -9.87 -4.58
N LEU A 25 32.78 -10.54 -5.52
CA LEU A 25 34.18 -10.93 -5.43
C LEU A 25 35.12 -9.86 -6.01
N PRO A 26 36.34 -9.67 -5.46
CA PRO A 26 37.25 -8.58 -5.81
C PRO A 26 37.92 -8.64 -7.18
N ARG A 27 37.51 -9.49 -8.09
CA ARG A 27 38.09 -9.64 -9.46
C ARG A 27 37.07 -9.94 -10.56
N GLY A 28 35.85 -9.40 -10.50
CA GLY A 28 34.97 -9.42 -11.68
C GLY A 28 34.53 -10.77 -12.24
N HIS A 29 34.61 -11.85 -11.49
CA HIS A 29 34.09 -13.16 -11.87
C HIS A 29 32.92 -13.53 -10.96
N CYS A 30 31.77 -13.79 -11.55
CA CYS A 30 30.63 -14.36 -10.83
C CYS A 30 30.72 -15.88 -10.85
N HIS A 31 30.83 -16.52 -9.71
CA HIS A 31 30.63 -17.94 -9.55
C HIS A 31 29.21 -18.21 -9.03
N VAL A 32 28.48 -19.08 -9.73
CA VAL A 32 27.21 -19.62 -9.21
C VAL A 32 27.55 -20.75 -8.26
N VAL A 33 27.33 -20.55 -6.96
CA VAL A 33 27.45 -21.62 -5.97
C VAL A 33 26.09 -22.26 -5.81
N THR A 34 25.95 -23.50 -6.25
CA THR A 34 24.80 -24.34 -5.92
C THR A 34 25.03 -24.95 -4.55
N SER A 35 24.37 -24.44 -3.50
CA SER A 35 24.38 -25.13 -2.21
C SER A 35 23.34 -26.25 -2.25
N SER A 36 23.76 -27.47 -1.81
CA SER A 36 22.84 -28.56 -1.53
C SER A 36 21.85 -28.13 -0.44
N ALA A 37 20.55 -28.24 -0.74
CA ALA A 37 19.47 -27.88 0.15
C ALA A 37 19.58 -28.60 1.51
N PRO A 38 19.33 -27.88 2.63
CA PRO A 38 19.01 -28.54 3.87
C PRO A 38 17.64 -29.21 3.74
N SER A 39 17.49 -30.38 4.37
CA SER A 39 16.31 -31.24 4.37
C SER A 39 14.99 -30.46 4.47
N GLU A 40 14.09 -30.76 3.56
CA GLU A 40 12.74 -30.21 3.46
C GLU A 40 12.02 -30.28 4.82
N ALA A 41 11.82 -29.12 5.43
CA ALA A 41 10.75 -28.97 6.40
C ALA A 41 9.42 -29.16 5.62
N PRO A 42 8.45 -29.91 6.16
CA PRO A 42 7.21 -30.17 5.44
C PRO A 42 6.54 -28.84 5.10
N ILE A 43 6.37 -28.55 3.81
CA ILE A 43 5.51 -27.49 3.33
C ILE A 43 4.10 -27.94 3.69
N ILE A 44 3.60 -27.43 4.81
CA ILE A 44 2.17 -27.58 5.16
C ILE A 44 1.44 -26.77 4.07
N PRO A 45 0.62 -27.40 3.23
CA PRO A 45 -0.15 -26.66 2.27
C PRO A 45 -1.07 -25.71 3.02
N LEU A 46 -1.04 -24.42 2.70
CA LEU A 46 -1.86 -23.35 3.30
C LEU A 46 -3.38 -23.61 3.13
N SER A 47 -3.76 -24.70 2.46
CA SER A 47 -5.13 -25.03 2.08
C SER A 47 -5.98 -25.69 3.17
N GLU A 48 -5.43 -26.10 4.31
CA GLU A 48 -6.18 -26.87 5.30
C GLU A 48 -6.21 -26.32 6.73
N ALA A 49 -5.47 -25.28 7.07
CA ALA A 49 -5.77 -24.52 8.27
C ALA A 49 -7.10 -23.80 8.02
N LEU A 50 -8.18 -24.30 8.62
CA LEU A 50 -9.54 -23.75 8.58
C LEU A 50 -9.50 -22.22 8.50
N LYS A 51 -9.77 -21.64 7.33
CA LYS A 51 -9.93 -20.19 7.17
C LYS A 51 -11.11 -19.78 8.06
N GLN A 52 -10.83 -19.37 9.28
CA GLN A 52 -11.87 -18.80 10.13
C GLN A 52 -12.43 -17.57 9.41
N THR A 53 -13.72 -17.64 9.06
CA THR A 53 -14.44 -16.50 8.48
C THR A 53 -14.33 -15.30 9.39
N ALA A 54 -13.82 -14.18 8.90
CA ALA A 54 -13.74 -12.93 9.65
C ALA A 54 -14.95 -12.05 9.35
N ARG A 55 -15.36 -11.27 10.36
CA ARG A 55 -16.33 -10.18 10.20
C ARG A 55 -15.54 -8.89 9.95
N VAL A 56 -15.65 -8.37 8.74
CA VAL A 56 -14.88 -7.21 8.27
C VAL A 56 -15.83 -6.04 8.08
N THR A 57 -15.56 -4.93 8.77
CA THR A 57 -16.28 -3.66 8.54
C THR A 57 -15.37 -2.69 7.82
N VAL A 58 -15.73 -2.30 6.61
CA VAL A 58 -15.00 -1.31 5.82
C VAL A 58 -15.63 0.08 6.01
N LEU A 59 -14.86 1.00 6.55
CA LEU A 59 -15.27 2.39 6.78
C LEU A 59 -14.86 3.24 5.58
N GLY A 60 -15.84 3.56 4.74
CA GLY A 60 -15.69 4.30 3.50
C GLY A 60 -16.23 3.56 2.29
N SER A 61 -17.22 4.15 1.62
CA SER A 61 -17.89 3.61 0.43
C SER A 61 -17.33 4.16 -0.90
N GLY A 62 -16.09 4.70 -0.87
CA GLY A 62 -15.38 5.12 -2.09
C GLY A 62 -14.85 3.92 -2.88
N ALA A 63 -14.32 4.18 -4.10
CA ALA A 63 -13.80 3.11 -4.97
C ALA A 63 -12.82 2.17 -4.25
N TRP A 64 -11.89 2.71 -3.44
CA TRP A 64 -10.92 1.88 -2.71
C TRP A 64 -11.59 1.04 -1.61
N GLY A 65 -12.47 1.62 -0.79
CA GLY A 65 -13.17 0.86 0.24
C GLY A 65 -14.06 -0.22 -0.34
N THR A 66 -14.74 0.05 -1.45
CA THR A 66 -15.56 -0.94 -2.17
C THR A 66 -14.71 -2.08 -2.74
N ALA A 67 -13.55 -1.77 -3.32
CA ALA A 67 -12.61 -2.79 -3.80
C ALA A 67 -12.11 -3.69 -2.67
N LEU A 68 -11.72 -3.13 -1.53
CA LEU A 68 -11.31 -3.90 -0.34
C LEU A 68 -12.44 -4.76 0.21
N ALA A 69 -13.65 -4.22 0.29
CA ALA A 69 -14.81 -5.00 0.74
C ALA A 69 -15.09 -6.19 -0.19
N ARG A 70 -15.00 -5.99 -1.51
CA ARG A 70 -15.18 -7.05 -2.50
C ARG A 70 -14.10 -8.13 -2.37
N LEU A 71 -12.82 -7.75 -2.22
CA LEU A 71 -11.73 -8.71 -2.03
C LEU A 71 -11.95 -9.59 -0.80
N ALA A 72 -12.30 -8.99 0.34
CA ALA A 72 -12.58 -9.73 1.56
C ALA A 72 -13.79 -10.66 1.42
N LEU A 73 -14.87 -10.18 0.77
CA LEU A 73 -16.08 -10.97 0.51
C LEU A 73 -15.80 -12.16 -0.40
N THR A 74 -15.04 -11.96 -1.49
CA THR A 74 -14.68 -13.03 -2.44
C THR A 74 -13.83 -14.12 -1.76
N ASN A 75 -13.08 -13.77 -0.72
CA ASN A 75 -12.30 -14.72 0.09
C ASN A 75 -13.15 -15.42 1.19
N GLY A 76 -14.48 -15.30 1.16
CA GLY A 76 -15.40 -16.02 2.05
C GLY A 76 -15.61 -15.37 3.41
N ASN A 77 -15.25 -14.10 3.59
CA ASN A 77 -15.49 -13.37 4.83
C ASN A 77 -16.87 -12.70 4.85
N GLN A 78 -17.38 -12.40 6.05
CA GLN A 78 -18.58 -11.58 6.22
C GLN A 78 -18.16 -10.11 6.16
N VAL A 79 -18.74 -9.35 5.24
CA VAL A 79 -18.32 -7.97 4.97
C VAL A 79 -19.49 -7.03 5.00
N GLN A 80 -19.30 -5.91 5.67
CA GLN A 80 -20.20 -4.75 5.55
C GLN A 80 -19.41 -3.48 5.26
N ILE A 81 -20.04 -2.53 4.58
CA ILE A 81 -19.49 -1.20 4.30
C ILE A 81 -20.28 -0.18 5.09
N TRP A 82 -19.58 0.63 5.84
CA TRP A 82 -20.16 1.79 6.50
C TRP A 82 -19.72 3.10 5.84
N SER A 83 -20.63 4.06 5.79
CA SER A 83 -20.32 5.43 5.37
C SER A 83 -21.17 6.45 6.12
N ARG A 84 -20.66 7.65 6.29
CA ARG A 84 -21.36 8.76 6.99
C ARG A 84 -22.75 9.10 6.44
N ARG A 85 -23.01 8.76 5.18
CA ARG A 85 -24.31 9.00 4.51
C ARG A 85 -25.15 7.72 4.40
N GLY A 86 -24.64 6.62 4.94
CA GLY A 86 -25.34 5.34 4.95
C GLY A 86 -26.41 5.29 6.05
N PRO A 87 -27.29 4.30 6.00
CA PRO A 87 -28.40 4.15 6.94
C PRO A 87 -27.97 3.62 8.32
N SER A 88 -26.80 3.01 8.43
CA SER A 88 -26.33 2.34 9.65
C SER A 88 -25.53 3.28 10.53
N ASP A 89 -25.76 3.20 11.82
CA ASP A 89 -24.94 3.82 12.85
C ASP A 89 -23.56 3.14 12.93
N LEU A 90 -22.52 3.95 13.27
CA LEU A 90 -21.13 3.45 13.32
C LEU A 90 -20.95 2.43 14.43
N ALA A 91 -21.51 2.64 15.62
CA ALA A 91 -21.34 1.74 16.75
C ALA A 91 -21.91 0.35 16.42
N THR A 92 -23.10 0.29 15.83
CA THR A 92 -23.69 -0.95 15.35
C THR A 92 -22.83 -1.62 14.27
N ALA A 93 -22.26 -0.83 13.35
CA ALA A 93 -21.45 -1.36 12.27
C ALA A 93 -20.13 -1.99 12.74
N VAL A 94 -19.56 -1.55 13.85
CA VAL A 94 -18.27 -2.08 14.36
C VAL A 94 -18.40 -3.01 15.55
N ALA A 95 -19.60 -3.14 16.15
CA ALA A 95 -19.82 -3.86 17.40
C ALA A 95 -19.29 -5.29 17.41
N ASP A 96 -19.45 -5.98 16.29
CA ASP A 96 -19.05 -7.39 16.15
C ASP A 96 -17.90 -7.60 15.16
N ALA A 97 -17.26 -6.53 14.70
CA ALA A 97 -16.17 -6.63 13.75
C ALA A 97 -14.91 -7.27 14.38
N ASP A 98 -14.35 -8.25 13.69
CA ASP A 98 -13.02 -8.79 13.98
C ASP A 98 -11.94 -7.88 13.39
N ILE A 99 -12.26 -7.26 12.24
CA ILE A 99 -11.38 -6.32 11.52
C ILE A 99 -12.19 -5.10 11.09
N VAL A 100 -11.69 -3.92 11.41
CA VAL A 100 -12.23 -2.63 10.94
C VAL A 100 -11.21 -1.99 10.01
N VAL A 101 -11.61 -1.71 8.77
CA VAL A 101 -10.73 -1.16 7.73
C VAL A 101 -11.09 0.29 7.46
N SER A 102 -10.19 1.21 7.74
CA SER A 102 -10.33 2.63 7.37
C SER A 102 -9.87 2.86 5.93
N ALA A 103 -10.82 3.16 5.05
CA ALA A 103 -10.60 3.48 3.63
C ALA A 103 -11.19 4.85 3.27
N ILE A 104 -10.94 5.84 4.09
CA ILE A 104 -11.41 7.22 3.95
C ILE A 104 -10.27 8.17 3.55
N SER A 105 -10.58 9.43 3.25
CA SER A 105 -9.56 10.47 3.05
C SER A 105 -8.86 10.84 4.37
N MET A 106 -7.61 11.29 4.29
CA MET A 106 -6.82 11.69 5.47
C MET A 106 -7.53 12.72 6.36
N LYS A 107 -8.19 13.71 5.76
CA LYS A 107 -8.97 14.75 6.49
C LYS A 107 -10.03 14.21 7.44
N GLY A 108 -10.47 12.97 7.24
CA GLY A 108 -11.51 12.34 8.07
C GLY A 108 -10.96 11.44 9.18
N VAL A 109 -9.67 11.13 9.20
CA VAL A 109 -9.10 10.09 10.07
C VAL A 109 -9.22 10.44 11.55
N ALA A 110 -8.83 11.65 11.96
CA ALA A 110 -8.90 12.06 13.36
C ALA A 110 -10.34 12.07 13.89
N ALA A 111 -11.29 12.59 13.08
CA ALA A 111 -12.70 12.58 13.44
C ALA A 111 -13.26 11.15 13.53
N LEU A 112 -12.85 10.26 12.61
CA LEU A 112 -13.25 8.86 12.65
C LEU A 112 -12.69 8.15 13.89
N ALA A 113 -11.44 8.39 14.26
CA ALA A 113 -10.82 7.81 15.45
C ALA A 113 -11.62 8.17 16.72
N ASN A 114 -11.99 9.45 16.87
CA ASN A 114 -12.84 9.90 17.99
C ASN A 114 -14.24 9.23 17.99
N GLN A 115 -14.85 9.07 16.82
CA GLN A 115 -16.15 8.39 16.71
C GLN A 115 -16.05 6.90 17.07
N LEU A 116 -14.99 6.22 16.62
CA LEU A 116 -14.74 4.81 16.96
C LEU A 116 -14.48 4.63 18.47
N GLN A 117 -13.79 5.58 19.11
CA GLN A 117 -13.59 5.57 20.56
C GLN A 117 -14.93 5.65 21.31
N THR A 118 -15.83 6.51 20.85
CA THR A 118 -17.20 6.61 21.40
C THR A 118 -18.01 5.33 21.16
N ALA A 119 -17.79 4.65 20.04
CA ALA A 119 -18.42 3.36 19.70
C ALA A 119 -17.89 2.17 20.50
N GLN A 120 -16.90 2.37 21.38
CA GLN A 120 -16.33 1.34 22.26
C GLN A 120 -15.84 0.10 21.52
N LEU A 121 -14.92 0.29 20.57
CA LEU A 121 -14.31 -0.80 19.81
C LEU A 121 -13.69 -1.85 20.76
N LYS A 122 -13.91 -3.14 20.48
CA LYS A 122 -13.33 -4.23 21.30
C LYS A 122 -11.79 -4.22 21.20
N PRO A 123 -11.04 -4.41 22.29
CA PRO A 123 -9.56 -4.43 22.24
C PRO A 123 -8.97 -5.45 21.26
N ALA A 124 -9.66 -6.58 21.04
CA ALA A 124 -9.23 -7.61 20.09
C ALA A 124 -9.50 -7.26 18.62
N THR A 125 -10.25 -6.19 18.33
CA THR A 125 -10.53 -5.79 16.95
C THR A 125 -9.29 -5.22 16.29
N ILE A 126 -8.89 -5.78 15.14
CA ILE A 126 -7.77 -5.29 14.35
C ILE A 126 -8.21 -4.05 13.58
N LEU A 127 -7.48 -2.95 13.74
CA LEU A 127 -7.66 -1.73 12.97
C LEU A 127 -6.72 -1.71 11.77
N VAL A 128 -7.26 -1.77 10.57
CA VAL A 128 -6.49 -1.65 9.33
C VAL A 128 -6.64 -0.25 8.75
N THR A 129 -5.53 0.45 8.53
CA THR A 129 -5.56 1.70 7.76
C THR A 129 -5.11 1.44 6.32
N ALA A 130 -5.97 1.82 5.38
CA ALA A 130 -5.70 1.83 3.94
C ALA A 130 -5.69 3.28 3.40
N THR A 131 -5.67 4.25 4.31
CA THR A 131 -5.62 5.69 4.04
C THR A 131 -4.17 6.12 3.80
N LYS A 132 -3.96 6.98 2.82
CA LYS A 132 -2.65 7.55 2.50
C LYS A 132 -2.68 9.07 2.76
N GLY A 133 -1.63 9.61 3.36
CA GLY A 133 -1.52 11.03 3.65
C GLY A 133 -1.00 11.28 5.06
N LEU A 134 -0.67 12.54 5.33
CA LEU A 134 -0.35 13.06 6.66
C LEU A 134 -1.47 14.00 7.12
N ASP A 135 -1.74 14.00 8.40
CA ASP A 135 -2.65 14.97 8.99
C ASP A 135 -2.06 16.38 8.83
N PRO A 136 -2.79 17.33 8.24
CA PRO A 136 -2.23 18.63 7.89
C PRO A 136 -1.85 19.49 9.09
N GLU A 137 -2.44 19.25 10.26
CA GLU A 137 -2.18 20.02 11.47
C GLU A 137 -1.07 19.41 12.32
N THR A 138 -1.04 18.08 12.43
CA THR A 138 -0.15 17.36 13.35
C THR A 138 0.97 16.59 12.65
N THR A 139 0.94 16.50 11.32
CA THR A 139 1.85 15.69 10.49
C THR A 139 1.88 14.19 10.85
N ARG A 140 0.91 13.73 11.67
CA ARG A 140 0.79 12.32 12.05
C ARG A 140 0.24 11.49 10.89
N THR A 141 0.72 10.26 10.81
CA THR A 141 0.18 9.26 9.89
C THR A 141 -1.16 8.70 10.42
N PRO A 142 -2.03 8.14 9.57
CA PRO A 142 -3.25 7.46 10.02
C PRO A 142 -3.00 6.39 11.08
N SER A 143 -1.98 5.54 10.90
CA SER A 143 -1.64 4.50 11.89
C SER A 143 -1.26 5.09 13.24
N LYS A 144 -0.51 6.21 13.24
CA LYS A 144 -0.14 6.92 14.48
C LYS A 144 -1.36 7.49 15.18
N ILE A 145 -2.31 8.09 14.45
CA ILE A 145 -3.56 8.59 15.02
C ILE A 145 -4.37 7.46 15.65
N PHE A 146 -4.49 6.32 14.96
CA PHE A 146 -5.21 5.17 15.50
C PHE A 146 -4.49 4.56 16.71
N SER A 147 -3.17 4.39 16.69
CA SER A 147 -2.43 3.83 17.82
C SER A 147 -2.46 4.71 19.07
N ASP A 148 -2.48 6.03 18.90
CA ASP A 148 -2.64 6.97 20.02
C ASP A 148 -4.05 6.91 20.63
N THR A 149 -5.07 6.65 19.82
CA THR A 149 -6.47 6.58 20.26
C THR A 149 -6.84 5.19 20.81
N PHE A 150 -6.22 4.13 20.27
CA PHE A 150 -6.52 2.72 20.55
C PHE A 150 -5.24 1.95 20.92
N PRO A 151 -4.64 2.21 22.08
CA PRO A 151 -3.35 1.64 22.46
C PRO A 151 -3.39 0.12 22.67
N GLU A 152 -4.56 -0.47 22.88
CA GLU A 152 -4.74 -1.91 23.09
C GLU A 152 -5.12 -2.68 21.81
N ASN A 153 -5.48 -1.97 20.74
CA ASN A 153 -5.88 -2.60 19.48
C ASN A 153 -4.68 -2.80 18.57
N PRO A 154 -4.57 -3.96 17.90
CA PRO A 154 -3.57 -4.14 16.85
C PRO A 154 -3.84 -3.20 15.66
N ILE A 155 -2.81 -2.47 15.24
CA ILE A 155 -2.89 -1.57 14.08
C ILE A 155 -2.10 -2.17 12.92
N VAL A 156 -2.74 -2.27 11.76
CA VAL A 156 -2.14 -2.76 10.52
C VAL A 156 -2.26 -1.70 9.42
N VAL A 157 -1.16 -1.43 8.75
CA VAL A 157 -1.13 -0.56 7.55
C VAL A 157 -1.27 -1.43 6.31
N LEU A 158 -2.17 -1.07 5.39
CA LEU A 158 -2.28 -1.68 4.08
C LEU A 158 -1.85 -0.66 3.01
N SER A 159 -0.75 -0.92 2.32
CA SER A 159 -0.15 0.00 1.36
C SER A 159 0.54 -0.74 0.21
N GLY A 160 0.54 -0.16 -0.99
CA GLY A 160 1.15 -0.73 -2.19
C GLY A 160 0.52 -0.18 -3.47
N PRO A 161 0.89 -0.71 -4.65
CA PRO A 161 0.34 -0.32 -5.94
C PRO A 161 -1.11 -0.81 -6.09
N ASN A 162 -2.05 -0.04 -5.55
CA ASN A 162 -3.46 -0.40 -5.42
C ASN A 162 -4.35 0.55 -6.23
N LEU A 163 -4.35 0.40 -7.55
CA LEU A 163 -5.28 1.12 -8.43
C LEU A 163 -6.65 0.43 -8.37
N SER A 164 -7.61 1.01 -7.66
CA SER A 164 -8.91 0.39 -7.37
C SER A 164 -9.65 -0.06 -8.63
N LYS A 165 -9.57 0.69 -9.74
CA LYS A 165 -10.19 0.32 -11.01
C LYS A 165 -9.63 -0.97 -11.61
N GLU A 166 -8.33 -1.20 -11.48
CA GLU A 166 -7.69 -2.42 -11.96
C GLU A 166 -8.07 -3.62 -11.09
N ILE A 167 -8.08 -3.44 -9.78
CA ILE A 167 -8.51 -4.47 -8.82
C ILE A 167 -9.99 -4.82 -9.04
N GLU A 168 -10.86 -3.83 -9.25
CA GLU A 168 -12.28 -4.03 -9.58
C GLU A 168 -12.47 -4.78 -10.91
N ALA A 169 -11.57 -4.56 -11.87
CA ALA A 169 -11.55 -5.29 -13.15
C ALA A 169 -10.99 -6.71 -13.03
N GLY A 170 -10.52 -7.13 -11.84
CA GLY A 170 -9.96 -8.46 -11.60
C GLY A 170 -8.52 -8.63 -12.12
N LEU A 171 -7.81 -7.52 -12.37
CA LEU A 171 -6.41 -7.59 -12.79
C LEU A 171 -5.52 -7.96 -11.60
N PRO A 172 -4.43 -8.72 -11.83
CA PRO A 172 -3.51 -9.11 -10.77
C PRO A 172 -2.87 -7.90 -10.09
N ALA A 173 -2.83 -7.93 -8.76
CA ALA A 173 -2.18 -6.90 -7.96
C ALA A 173 -1.47 -7.51 -6.75
N ALA A 174 -0.53 -6.77 -6.18
CA ALA A 174 0.16 -7.13 -4.95
C ALA A 174 0.26 -5.93 -4.02
N THR A 175 0.09 -6.16 -2.72
CA THR A 175 0.18 -5.12 -1.70
C THR A 175 0.93 -5.60 -0.47
N VAL A 176 1.22 -4.68 0.44
CA VAL A 176 1.85 -4.97 1.73
C VAL A 176 0.84 -4.70 2.85
N VAL A 177 0.79 -5.60 3.82
CA VAL A 177 0.26 -5.32 5.15
C VAL A 177 1.43 -5.21 6.11
N ALA A 178 1.46 -4.16 6.92
CA ALA A 178 2.59 -3.86 7.80
C ALA A 178 2.12 -3.59 9.23
N SER A 179 2.74 -4.25 10.20
CA SER A 179 2.49 -4.09 11.63
C SER A 179 3.65 -4.66 12.44
N THR A 180 3.77 -4.26 13.69
CA THR A 180 4.63 -4.93 14.67
C THR A 180 3.94 -6.14 15.31
N ASP A 181 2.63 -6.29 15.15
CA ASP A 181 1.84 -7.42 15.63
C ASP A 181 1.74 -8.50 14.54
N VAL A 182 2.46 -9.62 14.73
CA VAL A 182 2.56 -10.72 13.77
C VAL A 182 1.25 -11.47 13.61
N GLU A 183 0.45 -11.58 14.67
CA GLU A 183 -0.84 -12.28 14.63
C GLU A 183 -1.85 -11.47 13.80
N ALA A 184 -1.92 -10.17 14.04
CA ALA A 184 -2.74 -9.26 13.26
C ALA A 184 -2.33 -9.23 11.77
N LEU A 185 -1.01 -9.23 11.47
CA LEU A 185 -0.50 -9.35 10.10
C LEU A 185 -1.01 -10.60 9.41
N THR A 186 -0.85 -11.75 10.07
CA THR A 186 -1.26 -13.05 9.52
C THR A 186 -2.77 -13.08 9.27
N ARG A 187 -3.55 -12.54 10.20
CA ARG A 187 -5.00 -12.49 10.08
C ARG A 187 -5.46 -11.62 8.90
N VAL A 188 -4.90 -10.42 8.75
CA VAL A 188 -5.23 -9.53 7.64
C VAL A 188 -4.76 -10.11 6.31
N GLN A 189 -3.57 -10.73 6.27
CA GLN A 189 -3.09 -11.44 5.08
C GLN A 189 -4.06 -12.54 4.63
N GLN A 190 -4.57 -13.36 5.55
CA GLN A 190 -5.53 -14.42 5.26
C GLN A 190 -6.86 -13.89 4.70
N VAL A 191 -7.34 -12.74 5.22
CA VAL A 191 -8.59 -12.12 4.78
C VAL A 191 -8.50 -11.61 3.35
N TYR A 192 -7.35 -11.08 2.92
CA TYR A 192 -7.22 -10.39 1.64
C TYR A 192 -6.45 -11.18 0.57
N SER A 193 -5.62 -12.17 0.94
CA SER A 193 -4.80 -12.91 -0.04
C SER A 193 -5.64 -13.80 -0.94
N SER A 194 -5.45 -13.65 -2.26
CA SER A 194 -6.11 -14.47 -3.28
C SER A 194 -5.17 -14.70 -4.47
N GLU A 195 -5.59 -15.48 -5.46
CA GLU A 195 -4.82 -15.71 -6.69
C GLU A 195 -4.52 -14.42 -7.46
N ILE A 196 -5.45 -13.45 -7.43
CA ILE A 196 -5.32 -12.18 -8.13
C ILE A 196 -4.86 -11.02 -7.25
N PHE A 197 -4.85 -11.18 -5.91
CA PHE A 197 -4.43 -10.13 -4.98
C PHE A 197 -3.47 -10.69 -3.92
N ARG A 198 -2.17 -10.56 -4.20
CA ARG A 198 -1.14 -11.11 -3.33
C ARG A 198 -0.78 -10.16 -2.19
N ILE A 199 -0.80 -10.67 -0.96
CA ILE A 199 -0.46 -9.91 0.24
C ILE A 199 0.92 -10.32 0.76
N TYR A 200 1.83 -9.35 0.85
CA TYR A 200 3.11 -9.48 1.53
C TYR A 200 3.05 -8.86 2.92
N THR A 201 3.84 -9.34 3.85
CA THR A 201 3.92 -8.81 5.21
C THR A 201 5.19 -7.99 5.41
N SER A 202 5.14 -6.98 6.29
CA SER A 202 6.30 -6.18 6.68
C SER A 202 6.24 -5.83 8.17
N PRO A 203 7.37 -5.82 8.89
CA PRO A 203 7.44 -5.34 10.27
C PRO A 203 7.56 -3.81 10.38
N ASP A 204 7.55 -3.07 9.26
CA ASP A 204 7.72 -1.62 9.20
C ASP A 204 6.43 -0.90 8.74
N PRO A 205 5.46 -0.67 9.65
CA PRO A 205 4.25 0.06 9.31
C PRO A 205 4.52 1.52 8.94
N VAL A 206 5.54 2.16 9.54
CA VAL A 206 5.90 3.55 9.27
C VAL A 206 6.38 3.71 7.83
N GLY A 207 7.30 2.87 7.39
CA GLY A 207 7.81 2.89 6.02
C GLY A 207 6.75 2.57 4.99
N ALA A 208 5.89 1.56 5.25
CA ALA A 208 4.80 1.20 4.35
C ALA A 208 3.79 2.34 4.15
N GLU A 209 3.48 3.09 5.22
CA GLU A 209 2.54 4.22 5.18
C GLU A 209 3.15 5.46 4.53
N LEU A 210 4.41 5.79 4.89
CA LEU A 210 5.11 6.96 4.34
C LEU A 210 5.45 6.78 2.85
N GLY A 211 5.84 5.59 2.41
CA GLY A 211 6.06 5.30 0.99
C GLY A 211 4.82 5.61 0.16
N GLY A 212 3.66 5.10 0.59
CA GLY A 212 2.37 5.36 -0.05
C GLY A 212 1.89 6.82 0.03
N THR A 213 2.37 7.57 1.02
CA THR A 213 2.03 8.99 1.23
C THR A 213 2.91 9.92 0.40
N LEU A 214 4.22 9.80 0.53
CA LEU A 214 5.20 10.71 -0.09
C LEU A 214 5.21 10.61 -1.62
N LYS A 215 4.94 9.44 -2.18
CA LYS A 215 4.82 9.25 -3.63
C LYS A 215 3.81 10.20 -4.30
N ASN A 216 2.79 10.64 -3.56
CA ASN A 216 1.72 11.46 -4.12
C ASN A 216 2.22 12.81 -4.62
N VAL A 217 3.17 13.42 -3.91
CA VAL A 217 3.83 14.67 -4.33
C VAL A 217 4.68 14.43 -5.58
N VAL A 218 5.41 13.31 -5.61
CA VAL A 218 6.21 12.93 -6.78
C VAL A 218 5.35 12.71 -8.01
N ALA A 219 4.18 12.08 -7.84
CA ALA A 219 3.24 11.86 -8.93
C ALA A 219 2.69 13.18 -9.52
N ILE A 220 2.48 14.22 -8.70
CA ILE A 220 2.14 15.56 -9.19
C ILE A 220 3.28 16.11 -10.06
N ALA A 221 4.53 16.03 -9.57
CA ALA A 221 5.69 16.51 -10.30
C ALA A 221 5.90 15.76 -11.64
N VAL A 222 5.67 14.43 -11.64
CA VAL A 222 5.70 13.63 -12.89
C VAL A 222 4.60 14.03 -13.85
N GLY A 223 3.40 14.31 -13.35
CA GLY A 223 2.31 14.84 -14.18
C GLY A 223 2.67 16.17 -14.84
N VAL A 224 3.34 17.07 -14.11
CA VAL A 224 3.87 18.33 -14.69
C VAL A 224 4.92 18.03 -15.76
N CYS A 225 5.85 17.12 -15.50
CA CYS A 225 6.90 16.73 -16.44
C CYS A 225 6.29 16.24 -17.77
N ASP A 226 5.30 15.35 -17.72
CA ASP A 226 4.63 14.81 -18.89
C ASP A 226 3.76 15.89 -19.58
N GLY A 227 3.07 16.74 -18.82
CA GLY A 227 2.26 17.85 -19.34
C GLY A 227 3.08 18.89 -20.10
N LEU A 228 4.32 19.14 -19.67
CA LEU A 228 5.30 19.99 -20.35
C LEU A 228 6.06 19.25 -21.47
N LYS A 229 5.79 17.96 -21.70
CA LYS A 229 6.42 17.12 -22.72
C LYS A 229 7.96 17.06 -22.60
N LEU A 230 8.50 16.99 -21.38
CA LEU A 230 9.95 16.99 -21.14
C LEU A 230 10.61 15.65 -21.50
N GLY A 231 9.82 14.61 -21.77
CA GLY A 231 10.28 13.32 -22.25
C GLY A 231 10.68 12.33 -21.14
N SER A 232 10.95 11.08 -21.57
CA SER A 232 11.17 9.94 -20.65
C SER A 232 12.45 10.09 -19.83
N ASN A 233 13.50 10.71 -20.36
CA ASN A 233 14.75 10.90 -19.60
C ASN A 233 14.54 11.83 -18.40
N ALA A 234 13.82 12.94 -18.58
CA ALA A 234 13.50 13.88 -17.51
C ALA A 234 12.60 13.21 -16.45
N LYS A 235 11.58 12.47 -16.90
CA LYS A 235 10.69 11.69 -16.02
C LYS A 235 11.47 10.67 -15.19
N ALA A 236 12.34 9.88 -15.81
CA ALA A 236 13.16 8.90 -15.11
C ALA A 236 14.11 9.57 -14.10
N ALA A 237 14.77 10.66 -14.49
CA ALA A 237 15.65 11.43 -13.61
C ALA A 237 14.88 11.99 -12.40
N LEU A 238 13.68 12.54 -12.61
CA LEU A 238 12.82 13.06 -11.54
C LEU A 238 12.44 11.96 -10.54
N ILE A 239 11.95 10.81 -11.00
CA ILE A 239 11.57 9.69 -10.15
C ILE A 239 12.80 9.18 -9.36
N THR A 240 13.93 8.98 -10.03
CA THR A 240 15.16 8.51 -9.40
C THR A 240 15.66 9.48 -8.33
N ARG A 241 15.57 10.79 -8.54
CA ARG A 241 15.98 11.82 -7.58
C ARG A 241 14.99 11.97 -6.42
N ALA A 242 13.71 11.66 -6.63
CA ALA A 242 12.69 11.72 -5.58
C ALA A 242 12.88 10.62 -4.51
N ILE A 243 13.35 9.42 -4.89
CA ILE A 243 13.53 8.31 -3.94
C ILE A 243 14.43 8.67 -2.76
N PRO A 244 15.65 9.23 -2.94
CA PRO A 244 16.48 9.66 -1.81
C PRO A 244 15.82 10.74 -0.93
N GLU A 245 14.93 11.55 -1.49
CA GLU A 245 14.20 12.56 -0.70
C GLU A 245 13.12 11.91 0.15
N MET A 246 12.36 10.99 -0.43
CA MET A 246 11.39 10.17 0.31
C MET A 246 12.07 9.37 1.43
N LEU A 247 13.24 8.78 1.15
CA LEU A 247 14.07 8.06 2.13
C LEU A 247 14.49 8.94 3.30
N ARG A 248 15.00 10.16 3.04
CA ARG A 248 15.41 11.07 4.12
C ARG A 248 14.27 11.40 5.07
N VAL A 249 13.09 11.70 4.52
CA VAL A 249 11.90 11.97 5.33
C VAL A 249 11.47 10.71 6.09
N GLY A 250 11.39 9.57 5.40
CA GLY A 250 10.91 8.33 5.99
C GLY A 250 11.80 7.82 7.12
N VAL A 251 13.13 7.79 6.90
CA VAL A 251 14.09 7.37 7.93
C VAL A 251 14.08 8.32 9.13
N HIS A 252 13.93 9.63 8.89
CA HIS A 252 13.80 10.61 9.98
C HIS A 252 12.53 10.33 10.83
N MET A 253 11.48 9.80 10.24
CA MET A 253 10.24 9.43 10.93
C MET A 253 10.26 7.99 11.48
N GLY A 254 11.38 7.25 11.36
CA GLY A 254 11.57 5.92 11.93
C GLY A 254 11.31 4.75 10.98
N ALA A 255 11.17 5.01 9.68
CA ALA A 255 11.01 3.96 8.66
C ALA A 255 12.33 3.26 8.32
N GLN A 256 12.24 2.02 7.82
CA GLN A 256 13.37 1.27 7.27
C GLN A 256 13.60 1.64 5.80
N VAL A 257 14.88 1.73 5.42
CA VAL A 257 15.30 2.08 4.04
C VAL A 257 14.74 1.09 3.02
N GLU A 258 14.79 -0.19 3.33
CA GLU A 258 14.40 -1.29 2.46
C GLU A 258 12.93 -1.24 2.07
N THR A 259 12.08 -0.73 2.96
CA THR A 259 10.63 -0.61 2.72
C THR A 259 10.32 0.31 1.54
N PHE A 260 11.13 1.35 1.33
CA PHE A 260 10.94 2.28 0.21
C PHE A 260 11.29 1.69 -1.15
N TYR A 261 12.10 0.65 -1.21
CA TYR A 261 12.39 -0.09 -2.45
C TYR A 261 11.36 -1.20 -2.73
N GLY A 262 10.46 -1.48 -1.78
CA GLY A 262 9.40 -2.47 -1.89
C GLY A 262 8.13 -1.95 -2.58
N LEU A 263 7.06 -2.76 -2.46
CA LEU A 263 5.75 -2.49 -3.07
C LEU A 263 5.12 -1.19 -2.57
N SER A 264 5.19 -0.89 -1.27
CA SER A 264 4.60 0.32 -0.67
C SER A 264 5.37 1.61 -0.99
N GLY A 265 6.63 1.51 -1.40
CA GLY A 265 7.47 2.63 -1.83
C GLY A 265 7.57 2.71 -3.35
N LEU A 266 8.66 2.15 -3.92
CA LEU A 266 8.96 2.21 -5.35
C LEU A 266 7.83 1.62 -6.21
N GLY A 267 7.24 0.49 -5.80
CA GLY A 267 6.16 -0.15 -6.56
C GLY A 267 4.94 0.77 -6.71
N ASP A 268 4.48 1.35 -5.60
CA ASP A 268 3.34 2.27 -5.59
C ASP A 268 3.66 3.62 -6.28
N LEU A 269 4.91 4.08 -6.16
CA LEU A 269 5.39 5.26 -6.87
C LEU A 269 5.30 5.06 -8.39
N LEU A 270 5.84 3.96 -8.93
CA LEU A 270 5.83 3.67 -10.35
C LEU A 270 4.39 3.56 -10.87
N ALA A 271 3.54 2.75 -10.22
CA ALA A 271 2.13 2.60 -10.61
C ALA A 271 1.38 3.93 -10.60
N THR A 272 1.70 4.84 -9.65
CA THR A 272 1.04 6.14 -9.55
C THR A 272 1.56 7.15 -10.59
N CYS A 273 2.82 7.01 -11.01
CA CYS A 273 3.45 7.87 -12.03
C CYS A 273 3.19 7.43 -13.47
N ASP A 274 2.61 6.24 -13.69
CA ASP A 274 2.40 5.66 -15.02
C ASP A 274 1.07 6.05 -15.66
N GLY A 275 0.44 7.16 -15.25
CA GLY A 275 -0.61 7.66 -16.09
C GLY A 275 -1.90 8.15 -15.44
N THR A 276 -2.94 8.20 -16.26
CA THR A 276 -4.20 8.95 -16.03
C THR A 276 -5.12 8.37 -14.96
N LEU A 277 -4.87 7.16 -14.46
CA LEU A 277 -5.61 6.58 -13.33
C LEU A 277 -5.23 7.25 -12.01
N SER A 278 -4.05 7.87 -11.92
CA SER A 278 -3.60 8.61 -10.74
C SER A 278 -4.19 10.01 -10.70
N ARG A 279 -4.94 10.31 -9.63
CA ARG A 279 -5.49 11.65 -9.39
C ARG A 279 -4.37 12.69 -9.21
N ASN A 280 -3.32 12.34 -8.49
CA ASN A 280 -2.16 13.24 -8.28
C ASN A 280 -1.42 13.53 -9.58
N TYR A 281 -1.18 12.52 -10.41
CA TYR A 281 -0.64 12.72 -11.76
C TYR A 281 -1.52 13.67 -12.59
N ARG A 282 -2.84 13.48 -12.58
CA ARG A 282 -3.78 14.36 -13.31
C ARG A 282 -3.76 15.79 -12.80
N VAL A 283 -3.54 16.02 -11.50
CA VAL A 283 -3.33 17.37 -10.96
C VAL A 283 -2.12 18.01 -11.62
N GLY A 284 -0.96 17.35 -11.57
CA GLY A 284 0.28 17.87 -12.16
C GLY A 284 0.14 18.14 -13.68
N TYR A 285 -0.45 17.20 -14.39
CA TYR A 285 -0.70 17.33 -15.82
C TYR A 285 -1.60 18.54 -16.14
N GLY A 286 -2.69 18.73 -15.39
CA GLY A 286 -3.59 19.89 -15.55
C GLY A 286 -2.92 21.22 -15.27
N LEU A 287 -2.09 21.30 -14.22
CA LEU A 287 -1.29 22.49 -13.89
C LEU A 287 -0.34 22.87 -15.04
N ALA A 288 0.33 21.88 -15.64
CA ALA A 288 1.20 22.09 -16.79
C ALA A 288 0.44 22.57 -18.05
N GLN A 289 -0.86 22.29 -18.16
CA GLN A 289 -1.73 22.81 -19.20
C GLN A 289 -2.29 24.21 -18.88
N GLY A 290 -1.85 24.85 -17.80
CA GLY A 290 -2.29 26.19 -17.40
C GLY A 290 -3.64 26.25 -16.66
N LYS A 291 -4.22 25.11 -16.26
CA LYS A 291 -5.44 25.07 -15.47
C LYS A 291 -5.16 25.52 -14.03
N LYS A 292 -6.14 26.18 -13.41
CA LYS A 292 -6.09 26.48 -11.98
C LYS A 292 -6.35 25.21 -11.15
N LEU A 293 -5.74 25.13 -9.96
CA LEU A 293 -5.88 23.97 -9.07
C LEU A 293 -7.35 23.66 -8.74
N ASP A 294 -8.14 24.67 -8.38
CA ASP A 294 -9.55 24.48 -8.03
C ASP A 294 -10.34 23.87 -9.19
N GLN A 295 -10.12 24.35 -10.41
CA GLN A 295 -10.74 23.79 -11.61
C GLN A 295 -10.38 22.31 -11.80
N ILE A 296 -9.10 21.95 -11.58
CA ILE A 296 -8.66 20.55 -11.71
C ILE A 296 -9.31 19.68 -10.65
N LEU A 297 -9.41 20.17 -9.40
CA LEU A 297 -10.03 19.41 -8.30
C LEU A 297 -11.52 19.19 -8.53
N ASP A 298 -12.23 20.20 -9.09
CA ASP A 298 -13.64 20.07 -9.49
C ASP A 298 -13.82 19.04 -10.60
N GLU A 299 -12.97 19.05 -11.64
CA GLU A 299 -12.97 18.07 -12.73
C GLU A 299 -12.65 16.64 -12.23
N LEU A 300 -11.85 16.50 -11.19
CA LEU A 300 -11.54 15.20 -10.59
C LEU A 300 -12.73 14.63 -9.81
N GLY A 301 -13.58 15.47 -9.23
CA GLY A 301 -14.72 15.07 -8.40
C GLY A 301 -14.33 14.27 -7.14
N SER A 302 -13.04 14.29 -6.76
CA SER A 302 -12.51 13.51 -5.65
C SER A 302 -11.17 14.06 -5.18
N THR A 303 -10.79 13.73 -3.93
CA THR A 303 -9.55 14.21 -3.31
C THR A 303 -8.30 13.69 -4.02
N ALA A 304 -7.31 14.57 -4.22
CA ALA A 304 -5.93 14.24 -4.56
C ALA A 304 -5.06 14.49 -3.32
N GLU A 305 -4.62 13.43 -2.67
CA GLU A 305 -3.98 13.52 -1.34
C GLU A 305 -2.63 14.28 -1.36
N GLY A 306 -1.95 14.35 -2.51
CA GLY A 306 -0.70 15.09 -2.65
C GLY A 306 -0.86 16.61 -2.70
N VAL A 307 -2.09 17.14 -2.68
CA VAL A 307 -2.40 18.58 -2.70
C VAL A 307 -2.62 19.14 -1.29
N ASN A 308 -2.85 18.29 -0.29
CA ASN A 308 -3.18 18.70 1.08
C ASN A 308 -1.93 18.97 1.91
#